data_ea7fcd845cde4c62cd9e0e6f3d31dff6
#
_entry.id   ea7fcd845cde4c62cd9e0e6f3d31dff6
#
_cell.length_a   1.000
_cell.length_b   1.000
_cell.length_c   1.000
_cell.angle_alpha   90.00
_cell.angle_beta   90.00
_cell.angle_gamma   90.00
#
_symmetry.space_group_name_H-M   'P 1'
#
loop_
_entity.id
_entity.type
_entity.pdbx_description
1 polymer ?
#
loop_
_entity_poly.entity_id
_entity_poly.type
_entity_poly.pdbx_seq_one_letter_code
_entity_poly.pdbx_strand_id
1 'polypeptide(L)'
;MDVESFFEEMPFADLLGIEVTEASEGHAEGRVEMRPALSWSANGETAHGGVSFALADTVGGAALVSLVDRPVPTIDMRIDYLEAGTSTLYAAADVRRQGGSVGVVDIAVAGEDGTAVADARGVYKTE
;
A
#
# COMPACT_ATOMS: atom_id res chain seq x y z
N MET A 1 -10.27 -14.98 -7.70
CA MET A 1 -9.28 -14.07 -8.29
C MET A 1 -7.93 -14.27 -7.60
N ASP A 2 -6.87 -14.36 -8.37
CA ASP A 2 -5.52 -14.37 -7.81
C ASP A 2 -5.11 -12.93 -7.52
N VAL A 3 -5.10 -12.57 -6.25
CA VAL A 3 -4.86 -11.19 -5.83
C VAL A 3 -3.46 -10.71 -6.22
N GLU A 4 -2.44 -11.52 -5.95
CA GLU A 4 -1.06 -11.13 -6.25
C GLU A 4 -0.86 -10.93 -7.76
N SER A 5 -1.41 -11.82 -8.58
CA SER A 5 -1.33 -11.71 -10.03
C SER A 5 -2.05 -10.46 -10.54
N PHE A 6 -3.20 -10.13 -9.97
CA PHE A 6 -3.94 -8.91 -10.32
C PHE A 6 -3.09 -7.67 -10.08
N PHE A 7 -2.41 -7.60 -8.95
CA PHE A 7 -1.58 -6.43 -8.62
C PHE A 7 -0.26 -6.43 -9.38
N GLU A 8 0.29 -7.59 -9.76
CA GLU A 8 1.47 -7.66 -10.64
C GLU A 8 1.22 -7.04 -12.00
N GLU A 9 0.00 -7.13 -12.52
CA GLU A 9 -0.37 -6.62 -13.82
C GLU A 9 -0.84 -5.17 -13.79
N MET A 10 -0.85 -4.53 -12.62
CA MET A 10 -1.28 -3.16 -12.47
C MET A 10 -0.18 -2.19 -12.96
N PRO A 11 -0.41 -1.44 -14.05
CA PRO A 11 0.64 -0.59 -14.65
C PRO A 11 1.26 0.41 -13.69
N PHE A 12 0.45 1.05 -12.84
CA PHE A 12 0.97 2.05 -11.92
C PHE A 12 1.87 1.42 -10.84
N ALA A 13 1.47 0.28 -10.30
CA ALA A 13 2.28 -0.45 -9.33
C ALA A 13 3.60 -0.89 -9.97
N ASP A 14 3.55 -1.36 -11.21
CA ASP A 14 4.73 -1.76 -11.96
C ASP A 14 5.67 -0.56 -12.18
N LEU A 15 5.12 0.59 -12.55
CA LEU A 15 5.91 1.81 -12.76
C LEU A 15 6.71 2.20 -11.52
N LEU A 16 6.10 2.11 -10.34
CA LEU A 16 6.76 2.45 -9.08
C LEU A 16 7.60 1.30 -8.52
N GLY A 17 7.39 0.08 -8.98
CA GLY A 17 8.05 -1.10 -8.46
C GLY A 17 7.39 -1.65 -7.18
N ILE A 18 6.10 -1.37 -7.00
CA ILE A 18 5.34 -1.92 -5.87
C ILE A 18 5.04 -3.39 -6.11
N GLU A 19 5.37 -4.21 -5.14
CA GLU A 19 5.12 -5.65 -5.17
C GLU A 19 4.24 -6.04 -3.99
N VAL A 20 3.11 -6.67 -4.26
CA VAL A 20 2.26 -7.27 -3.23
C VAL A 20 2.79 -8.68 -2.98
N THR A 21 3.33 -8.92 -1.81
CA THR A 21 4.01 -10.17 -1.49
C THR A 21 3.12 -11.20 -0.80
N GLU A 22 2.01 -10.73 -0.19
CA GLU A 22 1.05 -11.59 0.48
C GLU A 22 -0.32 -10.93 0.46
N ALA A 23 -1.36 -11.69 0.25
CA ALA A 23 -2.74 -11.21 0.37
C ALA A 23 -3.67 -12.39 0.63
N SER A 24 -4.21 -12.47 1.85
CA SER A 24 -5.17 -13.51 2.22
C SER A 24 -5.94 -13.13 3.48
N GLU A 25 -7.17 -13.53 3.52
CA GLU A 25 -8.03 -13.41 4.71
C GLU A 25 -8.06 -12.02 5.35
N GLY A 26 -8.06 -10.97 4.53
CA GLY A 26 -8.13 -9.60 5.01
C GLY A 26 -6.80 -9.02 5.46
N HIS A 27 -5.70 -9.70 5.18
CA HIS A 27 -4.34 -9.22 5.44
C HIS A 27 -3.55 -9.17 4.14
N ALA A 28 -2.72 -8.15 3.97
CA ALA A 28 -1.81 -8.07 2.83
C ALA A 28 -0.50 -7.42 3.25
N GLU A 29 0.56 -7.77 2.52
CA GLU A 29 1.88 -7.18 2.69
C GLU A 29 2.43 -6.85 1.32
N GLY A 30 3.28 -5.83 1.26
CA GLY A 30 3.92 -5.43 0.03
C GLY A 30 5.14 -4.57 0.31
N ARG A 31 5.86 -4.25 -0.75
CA ARG A 31 7.10 -3.48 -0.63
C ARG A 31 7.38 -2.69 -1.89
N VAL A 32 8.22 -1.68 -1.75
CA VAL A 32 8.79 -0.93 -2.88
C VAL A 32 10.23 -0.60 -2.55
N GLU A 33 11.15 -0.95 -3.45
CA GLU A 33 12.55 -0.62 -3.30
C GLU A 33 12.78 0.86 -3.62
N MET A 34 13.53 1.54 -2.75
CA MET A 34 13.86 2.93 -2.99
C MET A 34 14.86 3.06 -4.13
N ARG A 35 14.62 4.02 -5.03
CA ARG A 35 15.53 4.39 -6.11
C ARG A 35 15.42 5.89 -6.36
N PRO A 36 16.45 6.52 -6.98
CA PRO A 36 16.47 7.99 -7.14
C PRO A 36 15.22 8.59 -7.79
N ALA A 37 14.61 7.89 -8.75
CA ALA A 37 13.42 8.37 -9.44
C ALA A 37 12.21 8.52 -8.51
N LEU A 38 12.21 7.88 -7.34
CA LEU A 38 11.13 7.93 -6.36
C LEU A 38 11.37 8.98 -5.27
N SER A 39 12.48 9.71 -5.35
CA SER A 39 12.85 10.71 -4.36
C SER A 39 12.24 12.08 -4.66
N TRP A 40 11.91 12.83 -3.60
CA TRP A 40 11.55 14.23 -3.74
C TRP A 40 12.79 15.15 -3.78
N SER A 41 13.94 14.63 -3.34
CA SER A 41 15.17 15.42 -3.21
C SER A 41 16.11 15.20 -4.36
N ALA A 42 16.92 16.22 -4.69
CA ALA A 42 17.89 16.15 -5.78
C ALA A 42 18.98 15.09 -5.55
N ASN A 43 19.29 14.74 -4.31
CA ASN A 43 20.27 13.70 -3.99
C ASN A 43 19.71 12.27 -4.16
N GLY A 44 18.41 12.13 -4.39
CA GLY A 44 17.81 10.83 -4.67
C GLY A 44 17.69 9.88 -3.48
N GLU A 45 17.78 10.38 -2.26
CA GLU A 45 17.88 9.53 -1.06
C GLU A 45 16.59 9.38 -0.25
N THR A 46 15.65 10.29 -0.40
CA THR A 46 14.44 10.29 0.44
C THR A 46 13.19 10.12 -0.41
N ALA A 47 12.41 9.11 -0.11
CA ALA A 47 11.19 8.81 -0.86
C ALA A 47 10.20 9.98 -0.82
N HIS A 48 9.64 10.32 -1.98
CA HIS A 48 8.52 11.23 -2.05
C HIS A 48 7.34 10.62 -1.26
N GLY A 49 6.61 11.46 -0.51
CA GLY A 49 5.45 10.98 0.26
C GLY A 49 4.43 10.25 -0.58
N GLY A 50 4.31 10.59 -1.86
CA GLY A 50 3.44 9.89 -2.79
C GLY A 50 3.78 8.42 -2.99
N VAL A 51 5.04 8.03 -2.75
CA VAL A 51 5.45 6.62 -2.83
C VAL A 51 4.85 5.83 -1.67
N SER A 52 4.97 6.33 -0.44
CA SER A 52 4.34 5.70 0.73
C SER A 52 2.83 5.66 0.57
N PHE A 53 2.25 6.74 0.04
CA PHE A 53 0.80 6.81 -0.22
C PHE A 53 0.36 5.72 -1.21
N ALA A 54 1.05 5.62 -2.35
CA ALA A 54 0.73 4.62 -3.38
C ALA A 54 0.92 3.19 -2.86
N LEU A 55 1.99 2.96 -2.09
CA LEU A 55 2.24 1.66 -1.47
C LEU A 55 1.11 1.29 -0.50
N ALA A 56 0.74 2.22 0.38
CA ALA A 56 -0.33 2.01 1.35
C ALA A 56 -1.67 1.73 0.66
N ASP A 57 -2.00 2.52 -0.37
CA ASP A 57 -3.25 2.35 -1.10
C ASP A 57 -3.31 1.01 -1.82
N THR A 58 -2.21 0.63 -2.46
CA THR A 58 -2.14 -0.63 -3.21
C THR A 58 -2.26 -1.84 -2.27
N VAL A 59 -1.48 -1.86 -1.20
CA VAL A 59 -1.47 -2.98 -0.25
C VAL A 59 -2.77 -3.03 0.54
N GLY A 60 -3.32 -1.86 0.90
CA GLY A 60 -4.63 -1.78 1.56
C GLY A 60 -5.74 -2.35 0.69
N GLY A 61 -5.73 -1.99 -0.59
CA GLY A 61 -6.68 -2.54 -1.56
C GLY A 61 -6.54 -4.05 -1.68
N ALA A 62 -5.31 -4.57 -1.70
CA ALA A 62 -5.05 -6.00 -1.80
C ALA A 62 -5.64 -6.76 -0.60
N ALA A 63 -5.52 -6.21 0.61
CA ALA A 63 -6.10 -6.83 1.80
C ALA A 63 -7.62 -6.99 1.65
N LEU A 64 -8.29 -5.96 1.15
CA LEU A 64 -9.74 -6.00 1.00
C LEU A 64 -10.16 -6.89 -0.17
N VAL A 65 -9.43 -6.86 -1.29
CA VAL A 65 -9.69 -7.75 -2.44
C VAL A 65 -9.63 -9.21 -2.01
N SER A 66 -8.76 -9.56 -1.07
CA SER A 66 -8.65 -10.94 -0.57
C SER A 66 -9.94 -11.44 0.08
N LEU A 67 -10.81 -10.52 0.53
CA LEU A 67 -12.11 -10.87 1.13
C LEU A 67 -13.25 -10.78 0.12
N VAL A 68 -13.25 -9.77 -0.75
CA VAL A 68 -14.41 -9.52 -1.61
C VAL A 68 -14.26 -10.08 -3.03
N ASP A 69 -13.06 -10.49 -3.38
CA ASP A 69 -12.75 -11.16 -4.66
C ASP A 69 -13.14 -10.34 -5.89
N ARG A 70 -12.90 -9.03 -5.83
CA ARG A 70 -13.12 -8.09 -6.94
C ARG A 70 -12.33 -6.80 -6.69
N PRO A 71 -12.07 -5.99 -7.74
CA PRO A 71 -11.41 -4.69 -7.55
C PRO A 71 -12.19 -3.79 -6.61
N VAL A 72 -11.45 -3.02 -5.80
CA VAL A 72 -12.03 -2.13 -4.80
C VAL A 72 -11.52 -0.71 -5.05
N PRO A 73 -12.28 0.14 -5.77
CA PRO A 73 -11.85 1.53 -5.98
C PRO A 73 -11.72 2.26 -4.66
N THR A 74 -10.67 3.07 -4.52
CA THR A 74 -10.43 3.87 -3.33
C THR A 74 -11.40 5.05 -3.28
N ILE A 75 -12.07 5.24 -2.14
CA ILE A 75 -12.93 6.39 -1.90
C ILE A 75 -12.14 7.48 -1.19
N ASP A 76 -11.36 7.10 -0.19
CA ASP A 76 -10.60 8.04 0.62
C ASP A 76 -9.40 7.33 1.24
N MET A 77 -8.31 8.08 1.41
CA MET A 77 -7.11 7.57 2.05
C MET A 77 -6.55 8.68 2.93
N ARG A 78 -6.46 8.41 4.22
CA ARG A 78 -5.77 9.28 5.16
C ARG A 78 -4.42 8.68 5.48
N ILE A 79 -3.37 9.50 5.44
CA ILE A 79 -2.02 9.06 5.78
C ILE A 79 -1.36 10.08 6.69
N ASP A 80 -0.69 9.59 7.73
CA ASP A 80 0.13 10.39 8.62
C ASP A 80 1.59 9.98 8.41
N TYR A 81 2.43 10.94 8.02
CA TYR A 81 3.84 10.71 7.79
C TYR A 81 4.61 10.91 9.09
N LEU A 82 5.38 9.90 9.49
CA LEU A 82 6.06 9.87 10.79
C LEU A 82 7.57 10.08 10.68
N GLU A 83 8.20 9.42 9.71
CA GLU A 83 9.65 9.47 9.48
C GLU A 83 9.94 9.45 7.99
N ALA A 84 11.12 9.94 7.61
CA ALA A 84 11.57 9.90 6.23
C ALA A 84 11.82 8.45 5.77
N GLY A 85 11.37 8.13 4.56
CA GLY A 85 11.64 6.83 3.94
C GLY A 85 12.96 6.89 3.17
N THR A 86 13.99 6.19 3.63
CA THR A 86 15.32 6.22 3.03
C THR A 86 15.82 4.85 2.59
N SER A 87 14.99 3.83 2.73
CA SER A 87 15.33 2.44 2.36
C SER A 87 14.13 1.82 1.64
N THR A 88 14.18 0.51 1.39
CA THR A 88 13.00 -0.23 0.97
C THR A 88 11.88 0.02 1.95
N LEU A 89 10.70 0.32 1.42
CA LEU A 89 9.50 0.54 2.24
C LEU A 89 8.64 -0.71 2.22
N TYR A 90 8.16 -1.10 3.38
CA TYR A 90 7.27 -2.26 3.55
C TYR A 90 5.93 -1.79 4.07
N ALA A 91 4.85 -2.33 3.53
CA ALA A 91 3.51 -2.06 4.04
C ALA A 91 2.85 -3.35 4.50
N ALA A 92 2.12 -3.25 5.59
CA ALA A 92 1.26 -4.31 6.09
C ALA A 92 -0.13 -3.74 6.31
N ALA A 93 -1.14 -4.40 5.78
CA ALA A 93 -2.51 -3.94 5.81
C ALA A 93 -3.43 -4.99 6.41
N ASP A 94 -4.37 -4.54 7.23
CA ASP A 94 -5.38 -5.40 7.83
C ASP A 94 -6.75 -4.75 7.68
N VAL A 95 -7.70 -5.53 7.16
CA VAL A 95 -9.07 -5.06 7.03
C VAL A 95 -9.66 -4.84 8.42
N ARG A 96 -10.07 -3.61 8.69
CA ARG A 96 -10.73 -3.24 9.92
C ARG A 96 -12.22 -3.54 9.88
N ARG A 97 -12.84 -3.30 8.72
CA ARG A 97 -14.26 -3.53 8.52
C ARG A 97 -14.57 -3.79 7.06
N GLN A 98 -15.30 -4.85 6.82
CA GLN A 98 -15.87 -5.11 5.50
C GLN A 98 -17.37 -4.86 5.59
N GLY A 99 -17.82 -3.73 5.03
CA GLY A 99 -19.24 -3.44 4.92
C GLY A 99 -19.79 -3.90 3.58
N GLY A 100 -21.10 -3.79 3.38
CA GLY A 100 -21.73 -4.17 2.12
C GLY A 100 -21.33 -3.27 0.95
N SER A 101 -21.15 -1.97 1.23
CA SER A 101 -20.81 -0.98 0.19
C SER A 101 -19.40 -0.43 0.35
N VAL A 102 -18.87 -0.42 1.57
CA VAL A 102 -17.61 0.24 1.92
C VAL A 102 -16.79 -0.65 2.85
N GLY A 103 -15.50 -0.74 2.58
CA GLY A 103 -14.55 -1.40 3.46
C GLY A 103 -13.52 -0.42 3.99
N VAL A 104 -13.01 -0.68 5.20
CA VAL A 104 -12.01 0.16 5.86
C VAL A 104 -10.80 -0.70 6.20
N VAL A 105 -9.62 -0.20 5.87
CA VAL A 105 -8.36 -0.94 6.04
C VAL A 105 -7.36 -0.06 6.79
N ASP A 106 -6.66 -0.62 7.75
CA ASP A 106 -5.55 0.03 8.44
C ASP A 106 -4.24 -0.46 7.82
N ILE A 107 -3.32 0.47 7.52
CA ILE A 107 -2.06 0.16 6.87
C ILE A 107 -0.91 0.81 7.65
N ALA A 108 0.16 0.05 7.87
CA ALA A 108 1.40 0.57 8.44
C ALA A 108 2.51 0.46 7.40
N VAL A 109 3.29 1.53 7.23
CA VAL A 109 4.46 1.58 6.34
C VAL A 109 5.70 1.72 7.20
N ALA A 110 6.69 0.86 6.97
CA ALA A 110 7.94 0.84 7.73
C ALA A 110 9.15 0.72 6.80
N GLY A 111 10.32 1.14 7.29
CA GLY A 111 11.59 0.94 6.61
C GLY A 111 12.19 -0.43 6.90
N GLU A 112 13.36 -0.72 6.33
CA GLU A 112 14.05 -2.00 6.49
C GLU A 112 14.40 -2.33 7.93
N ASP A 113 14.68 -1.30 8.73
CA ASP A 113 15.02 -1.46 10.16
C ASP A 113 13.79 -1.54 11.08
N GLY A 114 12.59 -1.52 10.50
CA GLY A 114 11.35 -1.52 11.26
C GLY A 114 10.88 -0.14 11.72
N THR A 115 11.61 0.93 11.40
CA THR A 115 11.20 2.29 11.76
C THR A 115 9.86 2.62 11.10
N ALA A 116 8.90 3.11 11.88
CA ALA A 116 7.60 3.51 11.35
C ALA A 116 7.76 4.74 10.45
N VAL A 117 7.38 4.62 9.19
CA VAL A 117 7.47 5.69 8.20
C VAL A 117 6.13 6.41 8.05
N ALA A 118 5.04 5.66 8.03
CA ALA A 118 3.71 6.24 7.89
C ALA A 118 2.64 5.28 8.42
N ASP A 119 1.53 5.87 8.87
CA ASP A 119 0.30 5.13 9.20
C ASP A 119 -0.81 5.65 8.30
N ALA A 120 -1.64 4.75 7.79
CA ALA A 120 -2.70 5.11 6.88
C ALA A 120 -4.00 4.37 7.19
N ARG A 121 -5.10 4.96 6.78
CA ARG A 121 -6.41 4.31 6.78
C ARG A 121 -7.04 4.54 5.42
N GLY A 122 -7.38 3.45 4.75
CA GLY A 122 -8.03 3.50 3.45
C GLY A 122 -9.50 3.14 3.56
N VAL A 123 -10.31 3.80 2.74
CA VAL A 123 -11.74 3.51 2.59
C VAL A 123 -11.96 3.18 1.13
N TYR A 124 -12.58 2.04 0.87
CA TYR A 124 -12.71 1.49 -0.47
C TYR A 124 -14.15 1.09 -0.74
N LYS A 125 -14.53 1.15 -2.00
CA LYS A 125 -15.84 0.68 -2.42
C LYS A 125 -15.79 -0.83 -2.61
N THR A 126 -16.75 -1.55 -2.01
CA THR A 126 -16.79 -3.01 -2.04
C THR A 126 -17.92 -3.59 -2.89
N GLU A 127 -18.72 -2.74 -3.54
CA GLU A 127 -19.78 -3.20 -4.45
C GLU A 127 -19.60 -2.71 -5.89
#